data_1954e4b1dab44a09cc183ed20de2e79a
#
_entry.id   1954e4b1dab44a09cc183ed20de2e79a
#
_cell.length_a   1.000
_cell.length_b   1.000
_cell.length_c   1.000
_cell.angle_alpha   90.00
_cell.angle_beta   90.00
_cell.angle_gamma   90.00
#
_symmetry.space_group_name_H-M   'P 1'
#
loop_
_entity.id
_entity.type
_entity.pdbx_description
1 polymer ?
#
loop_
_entity_poly.entity_id
_entity_poly.type
_entity_poly.pdbx_seq_one_letter_code
_entity_poly.pdbx_strand_id
1 'polypeptide(L)'
;MKRQLSILVVLLAVAGLISMAVSAQTKGKAPAKKAPAGKPAAGKGADAAPLWAQHCKKCHAADGKGIESLEPPDMTTEKWQSANDDKAITEAINEGKGIMPGFKDTLKPAQVAALVKHIRSFGPAKTAK
;
A
#
# COMPACT_ATOMS: atom_id res chain seq x y z
N MET A 1 27.57 41.74 -40.97
CA MET A 1 26.25 41.36 -41.49
C MET A 1 26.19 39.96 -42.09
N LYS A 2 27.27 39.36 -42.60
CA LYS A 2 27.23 37.99 -43.17
C LYS A 2 27.08 36.85 -42.17
N ARG A 3 27.47 37.03 -40.89
CA ARG A 3 27.39 36.00 -39.82
C ARG A 3 25.98 35.81 -39.23
N GLN A 4 25.14 36.82 -39.29
CA GLN A 4 23.76 36.76 -38.78
C GLN A 4 22.82 36.02 -39.75
N LEU A 5 23.09 36.09 -41.04
CA LEU A 5 22.27 35.42 -42.06
C LEU A 5 22.42 33.89 -42.02
N SER A 6 23.63 33.39 -41.70
CA SER A 6 23.89 31.94 -41.57
C SER A 6 23.21 31.30 -40.37
N ILE A 7 23.06 32.03 -39.27
CA ILE A 7 22.38 31.51 -38.08
C ILE A 7 20.88 31.40 -38.31
N LEU A 8 20.30 32.33 -39.04
CA LEU A 8 18.86 32.34 -39.33
C LEU A 8 18.44 31.20 -40.27
N VAL A 9 19.31 30.84 -41.25
CA VAL A 9 19.06 29.71 -42.15
C VAL A 9 19.16 28.37 -41.43
N VAL A 10 20.08 28.22 -40.44
CA VAL A 10 20.22 26.98 -39.66
C VAL A 10 19.04 26.79 -38.72
N LEU A 11 18.50 27.87 -38.13
CA LEU A 11 17.34 27.78 -37.23
C LEU A 11 16.04 27.42 -37.96
N LEU A 12 15.88 27.80 -39.22
CA LEU A 12 14.70 27.44 -40.03
C LEU A 12 14.74 25.98 -40.52
N ALA A 13 15.94 25.38 -40.65
CA ALA A 13 16.09 23.99 -41.08
C ALA A 13 15.79 22.98 -39.94
N VAL A 14 15.88 23.39 -38.65
CA VAL A 14 15.61 22.51 -37.51
C VAL A 14 14.14 22.50 -37.15
N ALA A 15 13.35 23.51 -37.50
CA ALA A 15 11.92 23.59 -37.22
C ALA A 15 11.02 22.68 -38.09
N GLY A 16 11.58 22.08 -39.14
CA GLY A 16 10.82 21.27 -40.10
C GLY A 16 10.76 19.77 -39.83
N LEU A 17 11.42 19.25 -38.80
CA LEU A 17 11.56 17.80 -38.54
C LEU A 17 10.85 17.30 -37.29
N ILE A 18 10.02 18.11 -36.61
CA ILE A 18 9.22 17.69 -35.44
C ILE A 18 7.73 17.68 -35.78
N SER A 19 7.40 17.07 -36.91
CA SER A 19 6.01 16.74 -37.21
C SER A 19 5.98 15.35 -37.83
N MET A 20 5.73 14.35 -36.99
CA MET A 20 5.06 13.06 -37.24
C MET A 20 5.58 12.01 -36.30
N ALA A 21 5.01 11.94 -35.11
CA ALA A 21 4.82 10.69 -34.38
C ALA A 21 3.82 10.90 -33.21
N VAL A 22 2.60 11.30 -33.59
CA VAL A 22 1.43 10.97 -32.74
C VAL A 22 1.00 9.60 -33.16
N SER A 23 1.67 8.59 -32.65
CA SER A 23 1.21 7.21 -32.72
C SER A 23 0.31 6.94 -31.53
N ALA A 24 -0.92 6.59 -31.86
CA ALA A 24 -1.97 6.09 -30.99
C ALA A 24 -1.43 5.22 -29.86
N GLN A 25 -1.54 5.70 -28.64
CA GLN A 25 -1.47 4.83 -27.47
C GLN A 25 -2.74 3.99 -27.42
N THR A 26 -2.66 2.82 -28.03
CA THR A 26 -3.60 1.74 -27.80
C THR A 26 -3.61 1.48 -26.29
N LYS A 27 -4.79 1.66 -25.74
CA LYS A 27 -5.21 1.32 -24.41
C LYS A 27 -4.92 -0.16 -24.16
N GLY A 28 -3.68 -0.49 -23.83
CA GLY A 28 -3.26 -1.80 -23.40
C GLY A 28 -3.84 -2.06 -22.02
N LYS A 29 -5.00 -2.68 -21.99
CA LYS A 29 -5.56 -3.34 -20.82
C LYS A 29 -4.56 -4.42 -20.40
N ALA A 30 -3.69 -4.14 -19.44
CA ALA A 30 -2.84 -5.13 -18.83
C ALA A 30 -3.72 -6.26 -18.29
N PRO A 31 -3.43 -7.52 -18.62
CA PRO A 31 -4.14 -8.64 -18.01
C PRO A 31 -3.82 -8.66 -16.52
N ALA A 32 -4.85 -8.45 -15.70
CA ALA A 32 -4.78 -8.68 -14.27
C ALA A 32 -4.29 -10.11 -14.06
N LYS A 33 -3.03 -10.26 -13.62
CA LYS A 33 -2.48 -11.53 -13.17
C LYS A 33 -3.31 -11.95 -11.97
N LYS A 34 -4.21 -12.90 -12.22
CA LYS A 34 -5.06 -13.53 -11.24
C LYS A 34 -4.15 -14.11 -10.15
N ALA A 35 -4.12 -13.49 -8.99
CA ALA A 35 -3.48 -14.06 -7.82
C ALA A 35 -4.11 -15.43 -7.54
N PRO A 36 -3.34 -16.45 -7.12
CA PRO A 36 -3.90 -17.75 -6.79
C PRO A 36 -4.94 -17.57 -5.69
N ALA A 37 -6.16 -18.01 -5.99
CA ALA A 37 -7.26 -18.06 -5.05
C ALA A 37 -6.90 -19.04 -3.92
N GLY A 38 -6.33 -18.52 -2.83
CA GLY A 38 -6.30 -19.21 -1.56
C GLY A 38 -7.75 -19.34 -1.08
N LYS A 39 -8.17 -20.60 -0.90
CA LYS A 39 -9.48 -21.04 -0.46
C LYS A 39 -9.96 -20.17 0.73
N PRO A 40 -11.14 -19.53 0.67
CA PRO A 40 -11.65 -18.76 1.79
C PRO A 40 -12.03 -19.73 2.91
N ALA A 41 -11.33 -19.64 4.04
CA ALA A 41 -11.80 -20.25 5.27
C ALA A 41 -13.04 -19.48 5.72
N ALA A 42 -14.17 -20.19 5.76
CA ALA A 42 -15.48 -19.66 6.11
C ALA A 42 -15.50 -19.14 7.55
N GLY A 43 -15.53 -17.83 7.71
CA GLY A 43 -15.85 -17.15 8.95
C GLY A 43 -16.65 -15.90 8.59
N LYS A 44 -17.85 -15.76 9.15
CA LYS A 44 -18.74 -14.59 9.01
C LYS A 44 -18.10 -13.35 9.64
N GLY A 45 -17.06 -12.81 9.01
CA GLY A 45 -16.37 -11.59 9.36
C GLY A 45 -15.68 -11.07 8.11
N ALA A 46 -15.54 -9.75 7.98
CA ALA A 46 -14.77 -9.17 6.88
C ALA A 46 -13.42 -9.89 6.77
N ASP A 47 -13.05 -10.35 5.57
CA ASP A 47 -11.78 -11.05 5.36
C ASP A 47 -10.63 -10.06 5.61
N ALA A 48 -9.86 -10.30 6.67
CA ALA A 48 -8.83 -9.37 7.12
C ALA A 48 -7.60 -9.37 6.20
N ALA A 49 -7.29 -10.48 5.56
CA ALA A 49 -6.08 -10.61 4.73
C ALA A 49 -6.09 -9.66 3.52
N PRO A 50 -7.17 -9.52 2.73
CA PRO A 50 -7.27 -8.51 1.69
C PRO A 50 -7.19 -7.08 2.22
N LEU A 51 -7.82 -6.79 3.37
CA LEU A 51 -7.78 -5.48 4.00
C LEU A 51 -6.36 -5.12 4.45
N TRP A 52 -5.66 -6.07 5.06
CA TRP A 52 -4.26 -5.93 5.44
C TRP A 52 -3.37 -5.64 4.23
N ALA A 53 -3.52 -6.43 3.16
CA ALA A 53 -2.76 -6.27 1.93
C ALA A 53 -2.96 -4.90 1.27
N GLN A 54 -4.18 -4.37 1.33
CA GLN A 54 -4.56 -3.11 0.72
C GLN A 54 -4.12 -1.89 1.52
N HIS A 55 -4.28 -1.91 2.84
CA HIS A 55 -4.16 -0.72 3.67
C HIS A 55 -2.92 -0.72 4.60
N CYS A 56 -2.42 -1.88 5.01
CA CYS A 56 -1.44 -2.00 6.09
C CYS A 56 -0.08 -2.51 5.63
N LYS A 57 -0.05 -3.50 4.74
CA LYS A 57 1.15 -4.22 4.30
C LYS A 57 2.26 -3.31 3.78
N LYS A 58 1.92 -2.17 3.19
CA LYS A 58 2.89 -1.23 2.61
C LYS A 58 3.89 -0.72 3.65
N CYS A 59 3.45 -0.56 4.89
CA CYS A 59 4.26 -0.06 5.98
C CYS A 59 4.60 -1.15 7.00
N HIS A 60 3.65 -2.05 7.28
CA HIS A 60 3.78 -3.08 8.31
C HIS A 60 4.26 -4.44 7.80
N ALA A 61 4.61 -4.55 6.53
CA ALA A 61 4.98 -5.79 5.85
C ALA A 61 3.85 -6.86 5.85
N ALA A 62 4.09 -8.03 5.27
CA ALA A 62 3.07 -9.07 5.19
C ALA A 62 2.91 -9.83 6.50
N ASP A 63 3.97 -9.86 7.30
CA ASP A 63 4.12 -10.62 8.55
C ASP A 63 4.02 -9.76 9.81
N GLY A 64 3.77 -8.46 9.69
CA GLY A 64 3.62 -7.54 10.82
C GLY A 64 4.91 -7.07 11.48
N LYS A 65 6.09 -7.41 10.91
CA LYS A 65 7.38 -6.93 11.44
C LYS A 65 7.69 -5.49 11.12
N GLY A 66 7.03 -4.97 10.07
CA GLY A 66 7.32 -3.65 9.56
C GLY A 66 8.40 -3.63 8.50
N ILE A 67 8.49 -2.49 7.80
CA ILE A 67 9.58 -2.25 6.84
C ILE A 67 10.61 -1.33 7.50
N GLU A 68 11.88 -1.65 7.34
CA GLU A 68 13.00 -0.98 7.99
C GLU A 68 13.02 0.55 7.75
N SER A 69 12.69 0.98 6.55
CA SER A 69 12.72 2.40 6.16
C SER A 69 11.69 3.30 6.85
N LEU A 70 10.63 2.73 7.43
CA LEU A 70 9.56 3.48 8.13
C LEU A 70 9.51 3.18 9.63
N GLU A 71 10.31 2.23 10.10
CA GLU A 71 10.45 1.85 11.51
C GLU A 71 9.11 1.68 12.26
N PRO A 72 8.07 1.06 11.66
CA PRO A 72 6.86 0.76 12.40
C PRO A 72 7.16 -0.30 13.45
N PRO A 73 6.35 -0.36 14.53
CA PRO A 73 6.59 -1.36 15.58
C PRO A 73 6.47 -2.79 15.04
N ASP A 74 7.35 -3.68 15.49
CA ASP A 74 7.26 -5.12 15.24
C ASP A 74 6.11 -5.70 16.07
N MET A 75 5.01 -6.04 15.39
CA MET A 75 3.79 -6.58 16.02
C MET A 75 3.89 -8.07 16.33
N THR A 76 4.98 -8.74 15.93
CA THR A 76 5.14 -10.19 16.17
C THR A 76 5.66 -10.50 17.56
N THR A 77 6.19 -9.50 18.26
CA THR A 77 6.82 -9.69 19.57
C THR A 77 5.78 -9.78 20.69
N GLU A 78 6.03 -10.65 21.67
CA GLU A 78 5.20 -10.76 22.87
C GLU A 78 5.10 -9.43 23.63
N LYS A 79 6.22 -8.70 23.69
CA LYS A 79 6.29 -7.37 24.32
C LYS A 79 5.30 -6.41 23.69
N TRP A 80 5.24 -6.35 22.36
CA TRP A 80 4.29 -5.46 21.68
C TRP A 80 2.85 -5.93 21.86
N GLN A 81 2.62 -7.24 21.74
CA GLN A 81 1.28 -7.83 21.86
C GLN A 81 0.68 -7.64 23.26
N SER A 82 1.49 -7.69 24.30
CA SER A 82 1.04 -7.49 25.69
C SER A 82 0.89 -6.00 26.05
N ALA A 83 1.71 -5.13 25.47
CA ALA A 83 1.66 -3.69 25.73
C ALA A 83 0.49 -2.99 25.02
N ASN A 84 -0.09 -3.58 23.97
CA ASN A 84 -1.18 -2.99 23.19
C ASN A 84 -2.41 -3.90 23.28
N ASP A 85 -3.44 -3.48 23.98
CA ASP A 85 -4.72 -4.19 24.02
C ASP A 85 -5.53 -3.98 22.73
N ASP A 86 -6.63 -4.72 22.56
CA ASP A 86 -7.46 -4.63 21.35
C ASP A 86 -8.07 -3.23 21.17
N LYS A 87 -8.32 -2.52 22.28
CA LYS A 87 -8.84 -1.16 22.26
C LYS A 87 -7.78 -0.20 21.71
N ALA A 88 -6.55 -0.28 22.20
CA ALA A 88 -5.44 0.55 21.73
C ALA A 88 -5.13 0.31 20.24
N ILE A 89 -5.18 -0.93 19.77
CA ILE A 89 -5.01 -1.27 18.37
C ILE A 89 -6.16 -0.72 17.53
N THR A 90 -7.41 -0.85 18.00
CA THR A 90 -8.60 -0.30 17.34
C THR A 90 -8.49 1.21 17.19
N GLU A 91 -8.09 1.90 18.26
CA GLU A 91 -7.92 3.35 18.27
C GLU A 91 -6.81 3.80 17.30
N ALA A 92 -5.67 3.10 17.31
CA ALA A 92 -4.59 3.38 16.36
C ALA A 92 -5.00 3.18 14.89
N ILE A 93 -5.84 2.18 14.59
CA ILE A 93 -6.37 1.99 13.24
C ILE A 93 -7.35 3.11 12.88
N ASN A 94 -8.24 3.48 13.78
CA ASN A 94 -9.26 4.48 13.49
C ASN A 94 -8.68 5.88 13.37
N GLU A 95 -7.87 6.31 14.33
CA GLU A 95 -7.40 7.69 14.42
C GLU A 95 -6.01 7.91 13.79
N GLY A 96 -5.27 6.82 13.55
CA GLY A 96 -3.88 6.90 13.12
C GLY A 96 -2.91 7.17 14.28
N LYS A 97 -1.61 7.12 13.99
CA LYS A 97 -0.56 7.41 14.95
C LYS A 97 0.73 7.85 14.26
N GLY A 98 1.18 9.06 14.51
CA GLY A 98 2.36 9.60 13.85
C GLY A 98 2.16 9.71 12.34
N ILE A 99 2.97 8.97 11.57
CA ILE A 99 2.85 8.92 10.10
C ILE A 99 1.78 7.94 9.60
N MET A 100 1.23 7.09 10.48
CA MET A 100 0.17 6.16 10.15
C MET A 100 -1.16 6.94 10.03
N PRO A 101 -1.85 6.90 8.88
CA PRO A 101 -3.14 7.56 8.71
C PRO A 101 -4.23 6.84 9.51
N GLY A 102 -5.28 7.60 9.88
CA GLY A 102 -6.51 7.03 10.42
C GLY A 102 -7.41 6.44 9.33
N PHE A 103 -8.15 5.40 9.67
CA PHE A 103 -9.02 4.68 8.72
C PHE A 103 -10.50 4.68 9.11
N LYS A 104 -10.93 5.47 10.10
CA LYS A 104 -12.31 5.50 10.59
C LYS A 104 -13.36 5.82 9.50
N ASP A 105 -12.97 6.65 8.52
CA ASP A 105 -13.85 7.04 7.41
C ASP A 105 -13.74 6.07 6.20
N THR A 106 -12.75 5.16 6.24
CA THR A 106 -12.46 4.21 5.15
C THR A 106 -12.91 2.80 5.48
N LEU A 107 -12.75 2.38 6.74
CA LEU A 107 -13.02 1.04 7.21
C LEU A 107 -14.26 1.02 8.11
N LYS A 108 -15.11 0.00 7.91
CA LYS A 108 -16.25 -0.24 8.78
C LYS A 108 -15.78 -0.87 10.11
N PRO A 109 -16.51 -0.69 11.23
CA PRO A 109 -16.13 -1.27 12.52
C PRO A 109 -15.87 -2.77 12.48
N ALA A 110 -16.64 -3.54 11.70
CA ALA A 110 -16.42 -4.98 11.52
C ALA A 110 -15.09 -5.31 10.81
N GLN A 111 -14.65 -4.45 9.88
CA GLN A 111 -13.37 -4.59 9.19
C GLN A 111 -12.20 -4.27 10.12
N VAL A 112 -12.34 -3.24 10.94
CA VAL A 112 -11.35 -2.90 11.98
C VAL A 112 -11.22 -4.05 12.98
N ALA A 113 -12.33 -4.62 13.47
CA ALA A 113 -12.30 -5.78 14.37
C ALA A 113 -11.63 -7.01 13.73
N ALA A 114 -11.84 -7.23 12.42
CA ALA A 114 -11.16 -8.30 11.69
C ALA A 114 -9.65 -8.06 11.59
N LEU A 115 -9.23 -6.82 11.35
CA LEU A 115 -7.82 -6.43 11.32
C LEU A 115 -7.16 -6.58 12.69
N VAL A 116 -7.83 -6.23 13.78
CA VAL A 116 -7.32 -6.46 15.15
C VAL A 116 -7.03 -7.94 15.36
N LYS A 117 -7.94 -8.83 15.00
CA LYS A 117 -7.72 -10.29 15.10
C LYS A 117 -6.55 -10.76 14.22
N HIS A 118 -6.41 -10.19 13.02
CA HIS A 118 -5.31 -10.51 12.14
C HIS A 118 -3.95 -10.06 12.73
N ILE A 119 -3.88 -8.88 13.32
CA ILE A 119 -2.71 -8.37 14.02
C ILE A 119 -2.35 -9.26 15.23
N ARG A 120 -3.35 -9.75 15.95
CA ARG A 120 -3.12 -10.72 17.04
C ARG A 120 -2.52 -12.02 16.55
N SER A 121 -2.86 -12.47 15.36
CA SER A 121 -2.30 -13.68 14.77
C SER A 121 -0.81 -13.61 14.41
N PHE A 122 -0.22 -12.43 14.35
CA PHE A 122 1.22 -12.26 14.19
C PHE A 122 2.02 -12.54 15.47
N GLY A 123 1.39 -12.37 16.62
CA GLY A 123 2.04 -12.64 17.89
C GLY A 123 2.32 -14.13 18.11
N PRO A 124 3.16 -14.47 19.11
CA PRO A 124 3.39 -15.86 19.47
C PRO A 124 2.07 -16.51 19.87
N ALA A 125 1.90 -17.79 19.47
CA ALA A 125 0.74 -18.57 19.89
C ALA A 125 0.65 -18.53 21.43
N LYS A 126 -0.48 -18.04 21.96
CA LYS A 126 -0.71 -18.12 23.39
C LYS A 126 -0.72 -19.60 23.76
N THR A 127 0.36 -20.08 24.36
CA THR A 127 0.36 -21.40 25.01
C THR A 127 -0.73 -21.33 26.07
N ALA A 128 -1.84 -22.02 25.84
CA ALA A 128 -2.86 -22.22 26.85
C ALA A 128 -2.20 -22.90 28.06
N LYS A 129 -2.15 -22.16 29.15
CA LYS A 129 -1.65 -22.67 30.43
C LYS A 129 -2.80 -23.30 31.17
#